data_3eab30e1d614f1da719ac752e7a18e51
#
_entry.id   3eab30e1d614f1da719ac752e7a18e51
#
_cell.length_a   1.000
_cell.length_b   1.000
_cell.length_c   1.000
_cell.angle_alpha   90.00
_cell.angle_beta   90.00
_cell.angle_gamma   90.00
#
_symmetry.space_group_name_H-M   'P 1'
#
loop_
_entity.id
_entity.type
_entity.pdbx_description
1 polymer ?
#
loop_
_entity_poly.entity_id
_entity_poly.type
_entity_poly.pdbx_seq_one_letter_code
_entity_poly.pdbx_strand_id
1 'polypeptide(L)'
;MAQITEIAPDLFRITTFLEPFNLQFSQFLVRDAEPLLYHTGPRMLFPAVKEAVASLIDVRTLRWIGFSHFEADECGSLPEWQQLAPRSDAVCSMVGKLVSVDDCLAVRPAKGMADGEVLETGKYRFRFLATPHVPHCWESGLMFEETQRTLLCSDLLHQGGNVEPVTHSDVVGRCRDVLVEYQQGPLANYMPYCTLTDPTLARLAALQPKTVATMHGSVYVGDGAQALRDLASVFREVLGRA
;
A
#
# COMPACT_ATOMS: atom_id res chain seq x y z
N MET A 1 -14.73 5.15 -13.63
CA MET A 1 -13.37 5.17 -14.22
C MET A 1 -12.39 5.44 -13.11
N ALA A 2 -11.20 4.82 -13.13
CA ALA A 2 -10.15 5.12 -12.19
C ALA A 2 -9.53 6.50 -12.47
N GLN A 3 -9.20 7.25 -11.44
CA GLN A 3 -8.47 8.52 -11.52
C GLN A 3 -6.97 8.24 -11.47
N ILE A 4 -6.20 8.91 -12.34
CA ILE A 4 -4.74 8.80 -12.38
C ILE A 4 -4.15 10.13 -11.91
N THR A 5 -3.19 10.07 -10.99
CA THR A 5 -2.44 11.23 -10.49
C THR A 5 -0.98 10.87 -10.36
N GLU A 6 -0.08 11.60 -10.99
CA GLU A 6 1.36 11.48 -10.76
C GLU A 6 1.70 12.13 -9.41
N ILE A 7 2.18 11.34 -8.45
CA ILE A 7 2.46 11.77 -7.07
C ILE A 7 3.95 12.02 -6.82
N ALA A 8 4.79 11.52 -7.70
CA ALA A 8 6.22 11.78 -7.78
C ALA A 8 6.66 11.39 -9.22
N PRO A 9 7.82 11.83 -9.73
CA PRO A 9 8.26 11.51 -11.08
C PRO A 9 8.14 10.01 -11.38
N ASP A 10 7.38 9.66 -12.43
CA ASP A 10 7.09 8.28 -12.88
C ASP A 10 6.43 7.35 -11.83
N LEU A 11 5.90 7.91 -10.75
CA LEU A 11 5.11 7.18 -9.76
C LEU A 11 3.66 7.70 -9.77
N PHE A 12 2.75 6.86 -10.21
CA PHE A 12 1.36 7.20 -10.44
C PHE A 12 0.46 6.51 -9.42
N ARG A 13 -0.41 7.28 -8.79
CA ARG A 13 -1.56 6.77 -8.02
C ARG A 13 -2.72 6.55 -8.98
N ILE A 14 -3.29 5.36 -8.97
CA ILE A 14 -4.50 4.96 -9.69
C ILE A 14 -5.56 4.70 -8.64
N THR A 15 -6.66 5.45 -8.65
CA THR A 15 -7.65 5.40 -7.58
C THR A 15 -9.05 5.23 -8.11
N THR A 16 -9.82 4.35 -7.47
CA THR A 16 -11.25 4.18 -7.69
C THR A 16 -12.00 4.43 -6.38
N PHE A 17 -12.99 5.31 -6.40
CA PHE A 17 -13.92 5.49 -5.29
C PHE A 17 -15.10 4.54 -5.41
N LEU A 18 -15.38 3.80 -4.36
CA LEU A 18 -16.54 2.91 -4.26
C LEU A 18 -17.54 3.48 -3.26
N GLU A 19 -18.61 4.09 -3.77
CA GLU A 19 -19.65 4.75 -2.99
C GLU A 19 -20.28 3.84 -1.91
N PRO A 20 -20.59 2.53 -2.17
CA PRO A 20 -21.16 1.66 -1.15
C PRO A 20 -20.26 1.44 0.08
N PHE A 21 -18.95 1.59 -0.07
CA PHE A 21 -17.98 1.48 1.03
C PHE A 21 -17.54 2.84 1.56
N ASN A 22 -17.94 3.94 0.89
CA ASN A 22 -17.47 5.30 1.15
C ASN A 22 -15.93 5.37 1.20
N LEU A 23 -15.26 4.67 0.29
CA LEU A 23 -13.81 4.42 0.34
C LEU A 23 -13.15 4.50 -1.02
N GLN A 24 -11.97 5.09 -1.06
CA GLN A 24 -11.05 5.05 -2.20
C GLN A 24 -10.13 3.84 -2.10
N PHE A 25 -9.88 3.19 -3.23
CA PHE A 25 -8.92 2.09 -3.39
C PHE A 25 -7.83 2.53 -4.35
N SER A 26 -6.60 2.57 -3.88
CA SER A 26 -5.46 3.08 -4.66
C SER A 26 -4.45 1.99 -4.97
N GLN A 27 -3.99 1.98 -6.21
CA GLN A 27 -2.87 1.20 -6.68
C GLN A 27 -1.78 2.18 -7.14
N PHE A 28 -0.53 1.76 -7.06
CA PHE A 28 0.59 2.62 -7.43
C PHE A 28 1.40 1.98 -8.55
N LEU A 29 1.51 2.69 -9.68
CA LEU A 29 2.32 2.27 -10.81
C LEU A 29 3.63 3.04 -10.84
N VAL A 30 4.74 2.31 -10.87
CA VAL A 30 6.07 2.85 -11.13
C VAL A 30 6.44 2.57 -12.58
N ARG A 31 6.61 3.64 -13.37
CA ARG A 31 7.03 3.56 -14.76
C ARG A 31 8.55 3.63 -14.84
N ASP A 32 9.19 2.50 -15.08
CA ASP A 32 10.64 2.36 -15.13
C ASP A 32 11.03 1.25 -16.12
N ALA A 33 12.30 0.91 -16.19
CA ALA A 33 12.81 -0.17 -17.05
C ALA A 33 12.16 -1.53 -16.72
N GLU A 34 11.93 -1.81 -15.45
CA GLU A 34 11.17 -2.95 -14.92
C GLU A 34 9.94 -2.44 -14.16
N PRO A 35 8.81 -2.15 -14.83
CA PRO A 35 7.68 -1.51 -14.18
C PRO A 35 7.12 -2.32 -13.01
N LEU A 36 6.76 -1.62 -11.93
CA LEU A 36 6.15 -2.18 -10.72
C LEU A 36 4.71 -1.65 -10.59
N LEU A 37 3.76 -2.57 -10.42
CA LEU A 37 2.43 -2.26 -9.90
C LEU A 37 2.40 -2.66 -8.41
N TYR A 38 2.15 -1.71 -7.52
CA TYR A 38 2.02 -1.97 -6.08
C TYR A 38 0.55 -1.85 -5.66
N HIS A 39 0.02 -2.92 -5.09
CA HIS A 39 -1.39 -3.29 -4.92
C HIS A 39 -2.10 -3.55 -6.26
N THR A 40 -2.98 -4.53 -6.26
CA THR A 40 -3.69 -4.94 -7.48
C THR A 40 -5.16 -4.50 -7.50
N GLY A 41 -5.69 -4.16 -6.34
CA GLY A 41 -7.11 -3.96 -6.12
C GLY A 41 -7.91 -5.27 -6.05
N PRO A 42 -9.14 -5.21 -5.53
CA PRO A 42 -10.06 -6.34 -5.55
C PRO A 42 -10.47 -6.66 -7.00
N ARG A 43 -10.84 -7.90 -7.27
CA ARG A 43 -11.18 -8.37 -8.64
C ARG A 43 -12.21 -7.52 -9.35
N MET A 44 -13.18 -6.97 -8.62
CA MET A 44 -14.21 -6.11 -9.22
C MET A 44 -13.65 -4.82 -9.82
N LEU A 45 -12.50 -4.33 -9.34
CA LEU A 45 -11.84 -3.12 -9.84
C LEU A 45 -10.83 -3.41 -10.96
N PHE A 46 -10.48 -4.68 -11.21
CA PHE A 46 -9.48 -5.06 -12.19
C PHE A 46 -9.69 -4.41 -13.58
N PRO A 47 -10.92 -4.39 -14.18
CA PRO A 47 -11.11 -3.76 -15.50
C PRO A 47 -10.72 -2.28 -15.51
N ALA A 48 -11.13 -1.52 -14.49
CA ALA A 48 -10.86 -0.09 -14.40
C ALA A 48 -9.37 0.22 -14.14
N VAL A 49 -8.74 -0.57 -13.25
CA VAL A 49 -7.30 -0.42 -12.95
C VAL A 49 -6.46 -0.82 -14.17
N LYS A 50 -6.83 -1.90 -14.86
CA LYS A 50 -6.17 -2.33 -16.11
C LYS A 50 -6.20 -1.25 -17.18
N GLU A 51 -7.35 -0.61 -17.40
CA GLU A 51 -7.49 0.48 -18.36
C GLU A 51 -6.59 1.65 -18.00
N ALA A 52 -6.54 2.03 -16.74
CA ALA A 52 -5.68 3.10 -16.24
C ALA A 52 -4.18 2.76 -16.42
N VAL A 53 -3.75 1.56 -16.05
CA VAL A 53 -2.36 1.11 -16.25
C VAL A 53 -2.02 1.08 -17.75
N ALA A 54 -2.94 0.58 -18.60
CA ALA A 54 -2.73 0.50 -20.05
C ALA A 54 -2.59 1.88 -20.72
N SER A 55 -3.12 2.94 -20.12
CA SER A 55 -2.93 4.30 -20.60
C SER A 55 -1.52 4.87 -20.30
N LEU A 56 -0.79 4.26 -19.36
CA LEU A 56 0.53 4.71 -18.92
C LEU A 56 1.68 3.86 -19.46
N ILE A 57 1.46 2.54 -19.59
CA ILE A 57 2.45 1.57 -20.10
C ILE A 57 1.77 0.45 -20.91
N ASP A 58 2.52 -0.32 -21.68
CA ASP A 58 2.05 -1.62 -22.17
C ASP A 58 2.00 -2.60 -20.98
N VAL A 59 0.82 -3.04 -20.60
CA VAL A 59 0.60 -3.92 -19.42
C VAL A 59 1.43 -5.20 -19.46
N ARG A 60 1.79 -5.69 -20.67
CA ARG A 60 2.64 -6.86 -20.86
C ARG A 60 4.09 -6.65 -20.41
N THR A 61 4.49 -5.40 -20.23
CA THR A 61 5.84 -5.03 -19.77
C THR A 61 5.96 -5.01 -18.25
N LEU A 62 4.85 -5.12 -17.49
CA LEU A 62 4.93 -5.24 -16.03
C LEU A 62 5.92 -6.35 -15.66
N ARG A 63 6.87 -6.00 -14.80
CA ARG A 63 7.87 -6.94 -14.31
C ARG A 63 7.61 -7.35 -12.87
N TRP A 64 7.13 -6.42 -12.06
CA TRP A 64 6.89 -6.63 -10.65
C TRP A 64 5.45 -6.29 -10.28
N ILE A 65 4.83 -7.12 -9.45
CA ILE A 65 3.51 -6.89 -8.85
C ILE A 65 3.67 -7.05 -7.35
N GLY A 66 3.77 -5.93 -6.63
CA GLY A 66 3.98 -5.91 -5.19
C GLY A 66 2.69 -5.67 -4.42
N PHE A 67 2.66 -6.09 -3.16
CA PHE A 67 1.60 -5.77 -2.22
C PHE A 67 2.11 -5.89 -0.78
N SER A 68 1.38 -5.25 0.15
CA SER A 68 1.78 -5.12 1.55
C SER A 68 1.46 -6.36 2.37
N HIS A 69 0.26 -6.91 2.23
CA HIS A 69 -0.25 -8.06 2.96
C HIS A 69 -1.32 -8.80 2.16
N PHE A 70 -1.74 -9.96 2.65
CA PHE A 70 -2.67 -10.84 1.95
C PHE A 70 -4.12 -10.45 2.24
N GLU A 71 -4.63 -9.48 1.49
CA GLU A 71 -6.03 -9.06 1.50
C GLU A 71 -6.53 -8.79 0.07
N ALA A 72 -7.85 -8.78 -0.10
CA ALA A 72 -8.45 -8.71 -1.44
C ALA A 72 -8.13 -7.42 -2.18
N ASP A 73 -8.07 -6.31 -1.50
CA ASP A 73 -7.79 -5.00 -2.10
C ASP A 73 -6.30 -4.77 -2.36
N GLU A 74 -5.40 -5.45 -1.64
CA GLU A 74 -3.97 -5.43 -1.93
C GLU A 74 -3.59 -6.37 -3.08
N CYS A 75 -4.10 -7.62 -3.07
CA CYS A 75 -3.61 -8.64 -3.98
C CYS A 75 -4.69 -9.45 -4.72
N GLY A 76 -5.97 -9.13 -4.56
CA GLY A 76 -7.07 -9.94 -5.08
C GLY A 76 -7.09 -10.14 -6.59
N SER A 77 -6.55 -9.21 -7.38
CA SER A 77 -6.43 -9.32 -8.84
C SER A 77 -5.06 -9.80 -9.32
N LEU A 78 -4.20 -10.30 -8.44
CA LEU A 78 -2.86 -10.78 -8.82
C LEU A 78 -2.87 -11.82 -9.95
N PRO A 79 -3.77 -12.85 -9.95
CA PRO A 79 -3.81 -13.82 -11.03
C PRO A 79 -4.09 -13.21 -12.39
N GLU A 80 -5.03 -12.27 -12.47
CA GLU A 80 -5.40 -11.57 -13.70
C GLU A 80 -4.23 -10.75 -14.25
N TRP A 81 -3.50 -10.05 -13.39
CA TRP A 81 -2.30 -9.32 -13.78
C TRP A 81 -1.19 -10.24 -14.27
N GLN A 82 -0.92 -11.34 -13.58
CA GLN A 82 0.10 -12.31 -13.99
C GLN A 82 -0.24 -13.00 -15.31
N GLN A 83 -1.53 -13.18 -15.63
CA GLN A 83 -1.96 -13.70 -16.93
C GLN A 83 -1.72 -12.70 -18.05
N LEU A 84 -1.98 -11.40 -17.82
CA LEU A 84 -1.72 -10.35 -18.81
C LEU A 84 -0.25 -10.06 -19.02
N ALA A 85 0.54 -10.14 -17.96
CA ALA A 85 1.98 -9.88 -17.95
C ALA A 85 2.75 -11.17 -17.62
N PRO A 86 3.01 -12.04 -18.61
CA PRO A 86 3.55 -13.39 -18.37
C PRO A 86 4.98 -13.37 -17.82
N ARG A 87 5.68 -12.24 -17.88
CA ARG A 87 7.02 -12.07 -17.29
C ARG A 87 7.00 -11.43 -15.91
N SER A 88 5.82 -11.07 -15.39
CA SER A 88 5.72 -10.46 -14.07
C SER A 88 5.83 -11.49 -12.96
N ASP A 89 6.54 -11.13 -11.90
CA ASP A 89 6.59 -11.88 -10.65
C ASP A 89 5.87 -11.10 -9.55
N ALA A 90 5.15 -11.83 -8.70
CA ALA A 90 4.61 -11.27 -7.46
C ALA A 90 5.75 -10.98 -6.48
N VAL A 91 5.64 -9.89 -5.72
CA VAL A 91 6.61 -9.48 -4.69
C VAL A 91 5.87 -9.23 -3.38
N CYS A 92 6.21 -9.97 -2.34
CA CYS A 92 5.60 -9.84 -1.02
C CYS A 92 6.59 -10.26 0.08
N SER A 93 6.17 -10.24 1.34
CA SER A 93 7.00 -10.76 2.42
C SER A 93 7.32 -12.24 2.21
N MET A 94 8.47 -12.69 2.72
CA MET A 94 8.83 -14.12 2.70
C MET A 94 7.76 -14.98 3.40
N VAL A 95 7.19 -14.47 4.49
CA VAL A 95 6.14 -15.18 5.23
C VAL A 95 4.86 -15.27 4.40
N GLY A 96 4.40 -14.15 3.81
CA GLY A 96 3.22 -14.13 2.95
C GLY A 96 3.36 -15.09 1.75
N LYS A 97 4.55 -15.10 1.11
CA LYS A 97 4.86 -16.08 0.06
C LYS A 97 4.62 -17.51 0.52
N LEU A 98 5.22 -17.90 1.65
CA LEU A 98 5.24 -19.29 2.12
C LEU A 98 3.88 -19.76 2.63
N VAL A 99 3.09 -18.88 3.25
CA VAL A 99 1.87 -19.31 3.96
C VAL A 99 0.58 -19.08 3.17
N SER A 100 0.62 -18.26 2.12
CA SER A 100 -0.60 -17.92 1.39
C SER A 100 -0.40 -17.75 -0.11
N VAL A 101 0.56 -16.93 -0.54
CA VAL A 101 0.59 -16.39 -1.90
C VAL A 101 0.86 -17.48 -2.94
N ASP A 102 1.87 -18.31 -2.72
CA ASP A 102 2.27 -19.34 -3.68
C ASP A 102 1.21 -20.45 -3.86
N ASP A 103 0.46 -20.75 -2.82
CA ASP A 103 -0.55 -21.82 -2.86
C ASP A 103 -1.94 -21.31 -3.27
N CYS A 104 -2.36 -20.16 -2.68
CA CYS A 104 -3.75 -19.71 -2.80
C CYS A 104 -4.01 -18.72 -3.94
N LEU A 105 -2.99 -18.01 -4.44
CA LEU A 105 -3.23 -16.85 -5.28
C LEU A 105 -2.35 -16.76 -6.52
N ALA A 106 -1.03 -16.86 -6.38
CA ALA A 106 -0.10 -16.60 -7.47
C ALA A 106 -0.15 -17.68 -8.57
N VAL A 107 -0.15 -17.25 -9.83
CA VAL A 107 -0.05 -18.17 -10.99
C VAL A 107 1.36 -18.75 -11.12
N ARG A 108 2.36 -18.07 -10.58
CA ARG A 108 3.77 -18.46 -10.52
C ARG A 108 4.33 -18.13 -9.14
N PRO A 109 5.33 -18.87 -8.63
CA PRO A 109 5.92 -18.58 -7.33
C PRO A 109 6.34 -17.11 -7.18
N ALA A 110 5.99 -16.51 -6.07
CA ALA A 110 6.32 -15.12 -5.76
C ALA A 110 7.81 -14.97 -5.39
N LYS A 111 8.36 -13.77 -5.57
CA LYS A 111 9.60 -13.34 -4.93
C LYS A 111 9.29 -12.94 -3.49
N GLY A 112 9.69 -13.76 -2.52
CA GLY A 112 9.63 -13.40 -1.11
C GLY A 112 10.78 -12.47 -0.75
N MET A 113 10.46 -11.34 -0.10
CA MET A 113 11.43 -10.33 0.33
C MET A 113 11.76 -10.49 1.81
N ALA A 114 13.04 -10.36 2.15
CA ALA A 114 13.51 -10.23 3.52
C ALA A 114 13.48 -8.76 3.96
N ASP A 115 13.46 -8.52 5.29
CA ASP A 115 13.53 -7.15 5.83
C ASP A 115 14.81 -6.44 5.38
N GLY A 116 14.67 -5.22 4.85
CA GLY A 116 15.76 -4.42 4.32
C GLY A 116 16.22 -4.81 2.90
N GLU A 117 15.69 -5.88 2.30
CA GLU A 117 16.01 -6.26 0.92
C GLU A 117 15.51 -5.17 -0.06
N VAL A 118 16.30 -4.93 -1.12
CA VAL A 118 15.99 -3.90 -2.12
C VAL A 118 15.57 -4.54 -3.43
N LEU A 119 14.41 -4.11 -3.95
CA LEU A 119 13.96 -4.35 -5.29
C LEU A 119 14.35 -3.17 -6.19
N GLU A 120 15.11 -3.43 -7.23
CA GLU A 120 15.47 -2.42 -8.23
C GLU A 120 14.54 -2.54 -9.44
N THR A 121 14.02 -1.39 -9.92
CA THR A 121 13.15 -1.34 -11.10
C THR A 121 13.84 -0.70 -12.31
N GLY A 122 15.08 -0.28 -12.13
CA GLY A 122 15.92 0.46 -13.07
C GLY A 122 16.55 1.64 -12.34
N LYS A 123 15.95 2.83 -12.46
CA LYS A 123 16.40 4.03 -11.74
C LYS A 123 15.90 4.11 -10.29
N TYR A 124 14.84 3.40 -9.94
CA TYR A 124 14.25 3.43 -8.60
C TYR A 124 14.62 2.20 -7.78
N ARG A 125 14.70 2.40 -6.46
CA ARG A 125 15.09 1.40 -5.48
C ARG A 125 14.03 1.35 -4.39
N PHE A 126 13.38 0.19 -4.24
CA PHE A 126 12.34 -0.06 -3.26
C PHE A 126 12.87 -0.96 -2.16
N ARG A 127 13.12 -0.39 -0.99
CA ARG A 127 13.47 -1.17 0.20
C ARG A 127 12.21 -1.79 0.79
N PHE A 128 12.21 -3.11 0.93
CA PHE A 128 11.17 -3.84 1.64
C PHE A 128 11.39 -3.71 3.15
N LEU A 129 10.31 -3.44 3.87
CA LEU A 129 10.29 -3.25 5.32
C LEU A 129 9.28 -4.25 5.90
N ALA A 130 9.74 -5.29 6.58
CA ALA A 130 8.85 -6.18 7.30
C ALA A 130 8.19 -5.41 8.45
N THR A 131 6.87 -5.40 8.49
CA THR A 131 6.06 -4.66 9.46
C THR A 131 4.97 -5.54 10.06
N PRO A 132 5.32 -6.67 10.71
CA PRO A 132 4.32 -7.61 11.21
C PRO A 132 3.30 -6.89 12.10
N HIS A 133 2.00 -7.12 11.81
CA HIS A 133 0.85 -6.48 12.43
C HIS A 133 0.72 -4.96 12.22
N VAL A 134 1.49 -4.37 11.29
CA VAL A 134 1.41 -2.91 11.00
C VAL A 134 1.33 -2.70 9.49
N PRO A 135 0.20 -2.20 8.97
CA PRO A 135 -1.03 -1.76 9.66
C PRO A 135 -1.77 -2.90 10.35
N HIS A 136 -1.87 -4.05 9.72
CA HIS A 136 -2.43 -5.30 10.24
C HIS A 136 -1.85 -6.50 9.49
N CYS A 137 -2.30 -7.72 9.72
CA CYS A 137 -1.74 -8.98 9.21
C CYS A 137 -0.30 -9.25 9.66
N TRP A 138 -0.07 -10.47 10.13
CA TRP A 138 1.20 -10.87 10.74
C TRP A 138 2.36 -10.99 9.75
N GLU A 139 2.07 -11.13 8.45
CA GLU A 139 3.03 -11.20 7.35
C GLU A 139 3.23 -9.85 6.63
N SER A 140 2.64 -8.77 7.13
CA SER A 140 2.66 -7.45 6.51
C SER A 140 4.08 -6.92 6.28
N GLY A 141 4.24 -6.21 5.16
CA GLY A 141 5.45 -5.46 4.83
C GLY A 141 5.14 -4.30 3.90
N LEU A 142 5.91 -3.24 4.01
CA LEU A 142 5.76 -2.02 3.25
C LEU A 142 6.95 -1.80 2.33
N MET A 143 6.80 -0.91 1.34
CA MET A 143 7.90 -0.53 0.46
C MET A 143 8.24 0.96 0.60
N PHE A 144 9.53 1.25 0.72
CA PHE A 144 10.08 2.59 0.75
C PHE A 144 10.92 2.83 -0.50
N GLU A 145 10.48 3.74 -1.37
CA GLU A 145 11.25 4.20 -2.51
C GLU A 145 12.31 5.20 -2.01
N GLU A 146 13.59 4.84 -2.20
CA GLU A 146 14.73 5.53 -1.58
C GLU A 146 15.11 6.85 -2.25
N THR A 147 14.90 6.99 -3.57
CA THR A 147 15.37 8.13 -4.37
C THR A 147 14.54 9.38 -4.09
N GLN A 148 13.23 9.25 -4.09
CA GLN A 148 12.27 10.34 -3.87
C GLN A 148 11.74 10.36 -2.44
N ARG A 149 12.07 9.33 -1.65
CA ARG A 149 11.65 9.14 -0.26
C ARG A 149 10.13 9.02 -0.13
N THR A 150 9.55 8.11 -0.95
CA THR A 150 8.13 7.78 -0.92
C THR A 150 7.91 6.48 -0.15
N LEU A 151 7.10 6.52 0.89
CA LEU A 151 6.63 5.34 1.62
C LEU A 151 5.28 4.91 1.02
N LEU A 152 5.23 3.71 0.45
CA LEU A 152 4.00 3.02 0.08
C LEU A 152 3.49 2.32 1.34
N CYS A 153 2.54 2.95 2.04
CA CYS A 153 2.26 2.64 3.45
C CYS A 153 0.98 1.83 3.67
N SER A 154 0.38 1.28 2.58
CA SER A 154 -0.85 0.47 2.68
C SER A 154 -1.95 1.22 3.44
N ASP A 155 -2.56 0.61 4.44
CA ASP A 155 -3.67 1.19 5.21
C ASP A 155 -3.24 2.17 6.29
N LEU A 156 -1.94 2.36 6.52
CA LEU A 156 -1.52 3.45 7.42
C LEU A 156 -2.03 4.79 6.89
N LEU A 157 -2.51 5.64 7.78
CA LEU A 157 -3.17 6.92 7.45
C LEU A 157 -4.46 6.75 6.60
N HIS A 158 -5.16 5.65 6.79
CA HIS A 158 -6.47 5.35 6.18
C HIS A 158 -7.45 6.51 6.37
N GLN A 159 -8.12 6.93 5.29
CA GLN A 159 -9.10 8.01 5.28
C GLN A 159 -10.35 7.56 4.55
N GLY A 160 -11.51 7.88 5.09
CA GLY A 160 -12.80 7.63 4.45
C GLY A 160 -13.18 8.71 3.43
N GLY A 161 -14.19 8.41 2.61
CA GLY A 161 -14.76 9.34 1.64
C GLY A 161 -14.00 9.44 0.32
N ASN A 162 -14.52 10.31 -0.55
CA ASN A 162 -13.89 10.65 -1.83
C ASN A 162 -13.10 11.95 -1.65
N VAL A 163 -11.83 11.82 -1.28
CA VAL A 163 -10.94 12.93 -0.95
C VAL A 163 -10.00 13.30 -2.11
N GLU A 164 -9.32 14.42 -1.99
CA GLU A 164 -8.35 14.90 -2.98
C GLU A 164 -7.20 13.89 -3.19
N PRO A 165 -6.61 13.82 -4.40
CA PRO A 165 -5.57 12.83 -4.68
C PRO A 165 -4.29 13.00 -3.85
N VAL A 166 -3.89 14.25 -3.61
CA VAL A 166 -2.70 14.63 -2.85
C VAL A 166 -3.07 15.74 -1.89
N THR A 167 -2.53 15.69 -0.68
CA THR A 167 -2.77 16.72 0.34
C THR A 167 -1.49 17.08 1.09
N HIS A 168 -1.47 18.31 1.61
CA HIS A 168 -0.50 18.79 2.60
C HIS A 168 -1.17 19.06 3.96
N SER A 169 -2.44 18.68 4.07
CA SER A 169 -3.27 18.91 5.25
C SER A 169 -3.18 17.76 6.27
N ASP A 170 -3.92 17.87 7.36
CA ASP A 170 -3.96 16.90 8.43
C ASP A 170 -4.56 15.54 7.98
N VAL A 171 -3.70 14.60 7.62
CA VAL A 171 -4.09 13.20 7.32
C VAL A 171 -4.22 12.37 8.58
N VAL A 172 -3.55 12.76 9.67
CA VAL A 172 -3.57 12.02 10.95
C VAL A 172 -4.92 12.20 11.64
N GLY A 173 -5.45 13.42 11.68
CA GLY A 173 -6.79 13.68 12.19
C GLY A 173 -7.87 12.95 11.38
N ARG A 174 -7.80 12.97 10.05
CA ARG A 174 -8.70 12.20 9.18
C ARG A 174 -8.64 10.69 9.47
N CYS A 175 -7.43 10.14 9.65
CA CYS A 175 -7.25 8.74 10.02
C CYS A 175 -7.84 8.43 11.39
N ARG A 176 -7.60 9.29 12.39
CA ARG A 176 -8.16 9.16 13.74
C ARG A 176 -9.68 9.05 13.71
N ASP A 177 -10.33 9.92 12.95
CA ASP A 177 -11.79 9.97 12.85
C ASP A 177 -12.35 8.65 12.29
N VAL A 178 -11.74 8.10 11.24
CA VAL A 178 -12.12 6.79 10.67
C VAL A 178 -11.88 5.66 11.65
N LEU A 179 -10.74 5.64 12.35
CA LEU A 179 -10.45 4.60 13.34
C LEU A 179 -11.46 4.63 14.49
N VAL A 180 -11.84 5.80 14.97
CA VAL A 180 -12.88 5.95 16.00
C VAL A 180 -14.23 5.46 15.51
N GLU A 181 -14.60 5.78 14.26
CA GLU A 181 -15.83 5.29 13.64
C GLU A 181 -15.83 3.75 13.53
N TYR A 182 -14.73 3.17 13.03
CA TYR A 182 -14.62 1.72 12.84
C TYR A 182 -14.69 0.93 14.14
N GLN A 183 -14.22 1.48 15.26
CA GLN A 183 -14.37 0.82 16.57
C GLN A 183 -15.85 0.68 17.02
N GLN A 184 -16.79 1.39 16.37
CA GLN A 184 -18.22 1.27 16.64
C GLN A 184 -18.94 0.29 15.70
N GLY A 185 -18.24 -0.30 14.74
CA GLY A 185 -18.81 -1.08 13.64
C GLY A 185 -18.18 -2.48 13.48
N PRO A 186 -18.50 -3.15 12.39
CA PRO A 186 -18.01 -4.51 12.11
C PRO A 186 -16.49 -4.56 11.85
N LEU A 187 -15.85 -3.42 11.59
CA LEU A 187 -14.39 -3.30 11.40
C LEU A 187 -13.65 -2.94 12.69
N ALA A 188 -14.31 -3.07 13.86
CA ALA A 188 -13.63 -2.90 15.14
C ALA A 188 -12.42 -3.83 15.24
N ASN A 189 -11.31 -3.28 15.71
CA ASN A 189 -10.03 -4.00 15.88
C ASN A 189 -9.37 -4.52 14.55
N TYR A 190 -9.77 -3.98 13.38
CA TYR A 190 -9.12 -4.41 12.14
C TYR A 190 -7.61 -4.06 12.10
N MET A 191 -7.21 -2.97 12.75
CA MET A 191 -5.80 -2.65 13.04
C MET A 191 -5.48 -3.00 14.49
N PRO A 192 -4.62 -3.98 14.77
CA PRO A 192 -4.24 -4.33 16.13
C PRO A 192 -3.21 -3.34 16.69
N TYR A 193 -3.33 -2.99 17.97
CA TYR A 193 -2.25 -2.34 18.69
C TYR A 193 -1.49 -3.37 19.53
N CYS A 194 -0.24 -3.59 19.21
CA CYS A 194 0.59 -4.60 19.88
C CYS A 194 1.99 -4.05 20.20
N THR A 195 2.82 -4.87 20.84
CA THR A 195 4.19 -4.48 21.23
C THR A 195 5.10 -4.09 20.06
N LEU A 196 4.73 -4.47 18.82
CA LEU A 196 5.48 -4.13 17.60
C LEU A 196 5.03 -2.79 16.98
N THR A 197 3.86 -2.27 17.35
CA THR A 197 3.27 -1.09 16.69
C THR A 197 4.15 0.15 16.81
N ASP A 198 4.46 0.57 18.04
CA ASP A 198 5.28 1.76 18.28
C ASP A 198 6.70 1.65 17.70
N PRO A 199 7.46 0.56 17.91
CA PRO A 199 8.78 0.39 17.31
C PRO A 199 8.75 0.42 15.78
N THR A 200 7.72 -0.17 15.15
CA THR A 200 7.57 -0.17 13.70
C THR A 200 7.32 1.24 13.17
N LEU A 201 6.36 1.97 13.74
CA LEU A 201 6.08 3.35 13.33
C LEU A 201 7.28 4.28 13.55
N ALA A 202 8.03 4.09 14.64
CA ALA A 202 9.27 4.83 14.88
C ALA A 202 10.35 4.53 13.82
N ARG A 203 10.49 3.26 13.41
CA ARG A 203 11.40 2.83 12.34
C ARG A 203 11.00 3.45 10.99
N LEU A 204 9.71 3.44 10.66
CA LEU A 204 9.20 4.08 9.44
C LEU A 204 9.44 5.60 9.45
N ALA A 205 9.21 6.27 10.58
CA ALA A 205 9.48 7.69 10.75
C ALA A 205 10.97 8.04 10.60
N ALA A 206 11.88 7.15 11.04
CA ALA A 206 13.33 7.34 10.90
C ALA A 206 13.80 7.38 9.44
N LEU A 207 13.03 6.83 8.49
CA LEU A 207 13.29 6.95 7.04
C LEU A 207 13.02 8.37 6.53
N GLN A 208 12.34 9.20 7.30
CA GLN A 208 11.97 10.58 6.98
C GLN A 208 11.26 10.69 5.60
N PRO A 209 10.18 9.95 5.34
CA PRO A 209 9.49 10.03 4.05
C PRO A 209 9.00 11.45 3.79
N LYS A 210 9.12 11.90 2.52
CA LYS A 210 8.56 13.16 2.03
C LYS A 210 7.15 12.98 1.49
N THR A 211 6.87 11.77 1.00
CA THR A 211 5.58 11.36 0.49
C THR A 211 5.15 10.09 1.20
N VAL A 212 3.94 10.08 1.74
CA VAL A 212 3.34 8.90 2.37
C VAL A 212 2.09 8.55 1.58
N ALA A 213 2.17 7.44 0.85
CA ALA A 213 1.16 7.01 -0.12
C ALA A 213 0.30 5.89 0.48
N THR A 214 -0.85 6.28 1.00
CA THR A 214 -1.83 5.36 1.59
C THR A 214 -2.70 4.70 0.53
N MET A 215 -3.18 3.50 0.82
CA MET A 215 -4.15 2.80 -0.03
C MET A 215 -5.50 3.49 -0.03
N HIS A 216 -5.95 3.97 1.10
CA HIS A 216 -7.28 4.57 1.29
C HIS A 216 -7.17 6.05 1.67
N GLY A 217 -7.46 6.94 0.71
CA GLY A 217 -7.45 8.38 0.94
C GLY A 217 -6.38 9.14 0.17
N SER A 218 -6.09 10.36 0.61
CA SER A 218 -5.11 11.26 -0.02
C SER A 218 -3.68 10.81 0.25
N VAL A 219 -2.84 10.89 -0.76
CA VAL A 219 -1.38 10.84 -0.57
C VAL A 219 -0.93 12.08 0.18
N TYR A 220 -0.20 11.90 1.27
CA TYR A 220 0.35 13.01 2.03
C TYR A 220 1.74 13.41 1.53
N VAL A 221 1.93 14.70 1.29
CA VAL A 221 3.24 15.28 0.95
C VAL A 221 3.61 16.32 2.00
N GLY A 222 4.70 16.06 2.73
CA GLY A 222 5.14 16.91 3.83
C GLY A 222 6.11 16.22 4.78
N ASP A 223 6.05 16.55 6.06
CA ASP A 223 6.83 15.84 7.10
C ASP A 223 6.18 14.49 7.44
N GLY A 224 6.42 13.49 6.58
CA GLY A 224 5.91 12.14 6.81
C GLY A 224 6.45 11.48 8.07
N ALA A 225 7.64 11.88 8.52
CA ALA A 225 8.18 11.40 9.79
C ALA A 225 7.36 11.90 10.98
N GLN A 226 6.94 13.15 10.96
CA GLN A 226 6.06 13.68 12.01
C GLN A 226 4.68 13.03 11.93
N ALA A 227 4.09 12.91 10.72
CA ALA A 227 2.81 12.24 10.55
C ALA A 227 2.79 10.81 11.11
N LEU A 228 3.88 10.03 10.92
CA LEU A 228 4.00 8.68 11.46
C LEU A 228 4.16 8.65 12.99
N ARG A 229 4.84 9.63 13.59
CA ARG A 229 4.92 9.78 15.06
C ARG A 229 3.56 10.13 15.66
N ASP A 230 2.84 11.05 15.01
CA ASP A 230 1.50 11.45 15.45
C ASP A 230 0.50 10.29 15.30
N LEU A 231 0.60 9.51 14.20
CA LEU A 231 -0.18 8.29 14.01
C LEU A 231 0.07 7.26 15.13
N ALA A 232 1.31 7.10 15.60
CA ALA A 232 1.61 6.23 16.73
C ALA A 232 0.86 6.66 18.00
N SER A 233 0.71 7.97 18.20
CA SER A 233 -0.07 8.51 19.32
C SER A 233 -1.57 8.22 19.16
N VAL A 234 -2.10 8.36 17.94
CA VAL A 234 -3.49 8.00 17.61
C VAL A 234 -3.76 6.51 17.84
N PHE A 235 -2.87 5.63 17.35
CA PHE A 235 -3.03 4.19 17.53
C PHE A 235 -3.05 3.81 19.01
N ARG A 236 -2.17 4.40 19.81
CA ARG A 236 -2.15 4.18 21.26
C ARG A 236 -3.42 4.68 21.94
N GLU A 237 -3.93 5.84 21.52
CA GLU A 237 -5.17 6.42 22.09
C GLU A 237 -6.41 5.59 21.72
N VAL A 238 -6.56 5.23 20.43
CA VAL A 238 -7.81 4.66 19.89
C VAL A 238 -7.82 3.14 19.99
N LEU A 239 -6.68 2.48 19.66
CA LEU A 239 -6.57 1.04 19.55
C LEU A 239 -5.95 0.38 20.79
N GLY A 240 -5.16 1.10 21.58
CA GLY A 240 -4.47 0.58 22.77
C GLY A 240 -5.32 0.41 24.00
N ARG A 241 -6.67 0.58 23.90
CA ARG A 241 -7.61 0.47 25.02
C ARG A 241 -8.30 -0.89 25.11
N ALA A 242 -7.87 -1.86 24.31
CA ALA A 242 -8.45 -3.21 24.30
C ALA A 242 -7.83 -4.11 25.36
#